data_ee47870b49cde7d9df48527ccbf2fe3f
#
_entry.id   ee47870b49cde7d9df48527ccbf2fe3f
#
_cell.length_a   1.000
_cell.length_b   1.000
_cell.length_c   1.000
_cell.angle_alpha   90.00
_cell.angle_beta   90.00
_cell.angle_gamma   90.00
#
_symmetry.space_group_name_H-M   'P 1'
#
loop_
_entity.id
_entity.type
_entity.pdbx_description
1 polymer ?
#
loop_
_entity_poly.entity_id
_entity_poly.type
_entity_poly.pdbx_seq_one_letter_code
_entity_poly.pdbx_strand_id
1 'polypeptide(L)'
;MGCLLTKLGFGRAHHHEELVEEAPKQYSWDKRREINVKDYMIENQSDSTLGRVPGQVSGQQFVIQNCKNCNIYVFDYIAAINIDDCVDCNIFLGPVKTSVFIRDCKSCRVIAACQQFRTRDCSKVDMFLCCNTQPIIEASSGMKFACYQYHYPELKMQFKMAGLSVFSNNWGTIHDFSQDPDEQHYSHLSEDSKVDDFVPQPDTEQFQSMTISTSQKDSVVPLTLGPRRKPSDESCLVVFFNDGKNTNTTRARQFIDKLLENHPTIVLVQTRDVTMEPNDALRVFGTENYSPFVQRGSVIGLEFNGDSCVETLHAALNVFQQEQICDFFCSESRSEAEKQIENFYNYADMQMAV
;
A
#
# COMPACT_ATOMS: atom_id res chain seq x y z
N MET A 1 -42.11 91.69 23.17
CA MET A 1 -41.21 91.73 24.31
C MET A 1 -40.27 90.54 24.13
N GLY A 2 -39.10 90.61 23.66
CA GLY A 2 -37.96 91.41 24.02
C GLY A 2 -37.07 90.62 24.93
N CYS A 3 -35.98 90.08 24.43
CA CYS A 3 -34.65 90.10 25.00
C CYS A 3 -33.81 88.99 24.28
N LEU A 4 -32.92 89.29 23.51
CA LEU A 4 -31.52 89.73 23.54
C LEU A 4 -30.61 88.87 24.41
N LEU A 5 -29.57 88.33 23.74
CA LEU A 5 -28.14 88.21 24.13
C LEU A 5 -27.73 86.79 24.58
N THR A 6 -26.57 86.30 24.30
CA THR A 6 -25.27 86.81 23.84
C THR A 6 -24.44 85.63 23.31
N LYS A 7 -23.68 85.88 22.28
CA LYS A 7 -22.65 85.00 21.78
C LYS A 7 -21.49 84.85 22.80
N LEU A 8 -21.14 83.64 23.12
CA LEU A 8 -19.78 83.30 23.55
C LEU A 8 -19.29 82.10 22.76
N GLY A 9 -18.26 82.33 21.98
CA GLY A 9 -17.61 81.31 21.20
C GLY A 9 -16.73 80.46 22.07
N PHE A 10 -16.90 79.14 21.90
CA PHE A 10 -15.90 78.16 22.33
C PHE A 10 -15.40 77.45 21.09
N GLY A 11 -14.11 77.63 20.80
CA GLY A 11 -13.40 76.94 19.78
C GLY A 11 -13.35 75.44 20.08
N ARG A 12 -13.87 74.63 19.19
CA ARG A 12 -13.67 73.18 19.22
C ARG A 12 -12.32 72.92 18.52
N ALA A 13 -11.35 72.44 19.29
CA ALA A 13 -10.17 71.78 18.79
C ALA A 13 -10.60 70.50 18.10
N HIS A 14 -10.35 70.39 16.80
CA HIS A 14 -10.44 69.10 16.09
C HIS A 14 -9.26 68.25 16.52
N HIS A 15 -9.51 67.23 17.37
CA HIS A 15 -8.64 66.10 17.48
C HIS A 15 -8.79 65.26 16.23
N HIS A 16 -7.78 65.26 15.35
CA HIS A 16 -7.59 64.18 14.38
C HIS A 16 -7.20 62.92 15.17
N GLU A 17 -8.17 62.01 15.35
CA GLU A 17 -7.85 60.63 15.69
C GLU A 17 -7.29 60.01 14.38
N GLU A 18 -5.97 59.76 14.35
CA GLU A 18 -5.37 58.86 13.40
C GLU A 18 -5.96 57.46 13.66
N LEU A 19 -6.76 57.00 12.69
CA LEU A 19 -7.18 55.61 12.62
C LEU A 19 -5.91 54.77 12.36
N VAL A 20 -5.37 54.22 13.46
CA VAL A 20 -4.35 53.14 13.34
C VAL A 20 -5.07 51.95 12.73
N GLU A 21 -4.84 51.70 11.43
CA GLU A 21 -5.23 50.44 10.81
C GLU A 21 -4.50 49.31 11.54
N GLU A 22 -5.23 48.60 12.41
CA GLU A 22 -4.76 47.35 12.99
C GLU A 22 -4.49 46.37 11.82
N ALA A 23 -3.25 45.91 11.71
CA ALA A 23 -2.87 44.84 10.78
C ALA A 23 -3.79 43.62 10.98
N PRO A 24 -4.26 42.98 9.91
CA PRO A 24 -5.21 41.86 10.02
C PRO A 24 -4.62 40.76 10.91
N LYS A 25 -5.40 40.33 11.90
CA LYS A 25 -5.02 39.26 12.83
C LYS A 25 -4.76 37.98 12.05
N GLN A 26 -3.53 37.55 11.99
CA GLN A 26 -3.11 36.30 11.38
C GLN A 26 -3.52 35.15 12.32
N TYR A 27 -4.51 34.37 11.92
CA TYR A 27 -4.96 33.18 12.65
C TYR A 27 -4.03 31.99 12.36
N SER A 28 -3.98 31.02 13.28
CA SER A 28 -3.09 29.86 13.15
C SER A 28 -3.33 29.01 11.89
N TRP A 29 -4.54 29.08 11.29
CA TRP A 29 -4.88 28.45 10.01
C TRP A 29 -4.38 29.24 8.79
N ASP A 30 -4.01 30.53 8.91
CA ASP A 30 -3.43 31.33 7.85
C ASP A 30 -1.95 30.99 7.63
N LYS A 31 -1.33 30.25 8.56
CA LYS A 31 0.02 29.70 8.42
C LYS A 31 0.02 28.40 7.63
N ARG A 32 -0.80 28.23 6.59
CA ARG A 32 -0.51 27.23 5.56
C ARG A 32 0.82 27.64 4.94
N ARG A 33 1.86 26.81 5.14
CA ARG A 33 3.08 26.91 4.33
C ARG A 33 2.62 27.02 2.90
N GLU A 34 3.02 28.05 2.18
CA GLU A 34 2.82 28.11 0.72
C GLU A 34 3.50 26.87 0.15
N ILE A 35 2.67 25.87 -0.17
CA ILE A 35 3.14 24.63 -0.77
C ILE A 35 3.52 24.97 -2.19
N ASN A 36 4.81 24.95 -2.50
CA ASN A 36 5.25 25.07 -3.87
C ASN A 36 4.89 23.76 -4.61
N VAL A 37 3.86 23.80 -5.44
CA VAL A 37 3.34 22.63 -6.18
C VAL A 37 4.44 21.95 -7.01
N LYS A 38 5.45 22.68 -7.47
CA LYS A 38 6.58 22.14 -8.24
C LYS A 38 7.44 21.15 -7.45
N ASP A 39 7.46 21.24 -6.11
CA ASP A 39 8.21 20.30 -5.28
C ASP A 39 7.58 18.90 -5.27
N TYR A 40 6.29 18.83 -5.59
CA TYR A 40 5.48 17.61 -5.62
C TYR A 40 5.09 17.18 -7.04
N MET A 41 5.89 17.56 -8.00
CA MET A 41 5.69 17.26 -9.42
C MET A 41 7.00 16.91 -10.10
N ILE A 42 6.94 15.98 -11.05
CA ILE A 42 7.99 15.67 -12.02
C ILE A 42 7.33 15.74 -13.39
N GLU A 43 7.74 16.67 -14.21
CA GLU A 43 7.12 16.90 -15.51
C GLU A 43 8.12 17.23 -16.62
N ASN A 44 7.75 16.89 -17.87
CA ASN A 44 8.50 17.29 -19.06
C ASN A 44 9.98 16.88 -19.02
N GLN A 45 10.27 15.65 -18.50
CA GLN A 45 11.64 15.14 -18.41
C GLN A 45 11.92 14.10 -19.48
N SER A 46 13.16 14.06 -19.95
CA SER A 46 13.61 13.04 -20.89
C SER A 46 15.03 12.56 -20.55
N ASP A 47 15.28 11.25 -20.77
CA ASP A 47 16.60 10.65 -20.68
C ASP A 47 17.33 10.94 -19.36
N SER A 48 16.61 10.90 -18.24
CA SER A 48 17.13 11.35 -16.95
C SER A 48 16.76 10.40 -15.80
N THR A 49 17.61 10.40 -14.76
CA THR A 49 17.36 9.75 -13.47
C THR A 49 17.12 10.81 -12.40
N LEU A 50 15.97 10.78 -11.75
CA LEU A 50 15.55 11.83 -10.81
C LEU A 50 14.49 11.31 -9.82
N GLY A 51 14.22 12.08 -8.78
CA GLY A 51 13.15 11.71 -7.84
C GLY A 51 13.15 12.49 -6.54
N ARG A 52 12.72 11.82 -5.47
CA ARG A 52 12.63 12.37 -4.11
C ARG A 52 13.16 11.36 -3.11
N VAL A 53 13.96 11.82 -2.15
CA VAL A 53 14.42 11.01 -1.01
C VAL A 53 13.47 11.15 0.18
N PRO A 54 13.58 10.30 1.22
CA PRO A 54 12.72 10.36 2.40
C PRO A 54 12.61 11.76 3.00
N GLY A 55 11.39 12.18 3.37
CA GLY A 55 11.09 13.49 3.95
C GLY A 55 10.84 14.61 2.95
N GLN A 56 10.98 14.37 1.64
CA GLN A 56 10.75 15.40 0.63
C GLN A 56 9.30 15.47 0.12
N VAL A 57 8.52 14.39 0.27
CA VAL A 57 7.10 14.37 -0.11
C VAL A 57 6.20 14.40 1.12
N SER A 58 6.52 13.61 2.14
CA SER A 58 5.85 13.62 3.46
C SER A 58 4.32 13.56 3.38
N GLY A 59 3.79 12.67 2.55
CA GLY A 59 2.36 12.45 2.42
C GLY A 59 1.59 13.52 1.64
N GLN A 60 2.25 14.32 0.83
CA GLN A 60 1.58 15.21 -0.11
C GLN A 60 1.12 14.45 -1.37
N GLN A 61 0.18 15.01 -2.11
CA GLN A 61 -0.15 14.53 -3.45
C GLN A 61 1.04 14.72 -4.38
N PHE A 62 1.22 13.79 -5.31
CA PHE A 62 2.33 13.83 -6.26
C PHE A 62 1.84 13.65 -7.70
N VAL A 63 2.55 14.24 -8.65
CA VAL A 63 2.25 14.09 -10.08
C VAL A 63 3.52 13.78 -10.86
N ILE A 64 3.43 12.80 -11.77
CA ILE A 64 4.46 12.52 -12.77
C ILE A 64 3.76 12.64 -14.13
N GLN A 65 4.25 13.52 -15.00
CA GLN A 65 3.60 13.70 -16.29
C GLN A 65 4.57 14.05 -17.42
N ASN A 66 4.20 13.61 -18.63
CA ASN A 66 4.93 13.91 -19.86
C ASN A 66 6.44 13.62 -19.74
N CYS A 67 6.78 12.39 -19.27
CA CYS A 67 8.16 11.94 -19.13
C CYS A 67 8.48 10.85 -20.15
N LYS A 68 9.72 10.83 -20.66
CA LYS A 68 10.16 9.86 -21.65
C LYS A 68 11.54 9.33 -21.32
N ASN A 69 11.70 7.99 -21.34
CA ASN A 69 12.98 7.30 -21.09
C ASN A 69 13.63 7.75 -19.76
N CYS A 70 12.83 7.83 -18.68
CA CYS A 70 13.29 8.31 -17.38
C CYS A 70 13.29 7.20 -16.35
N ASN A 71 14.24 7.28 -15.40
CA ASN A 71 14.21 6.52 -14.15
C ASN A 71 13.77 7.45 -13.03
N ILE A 72 12.60 7.19 -12.45
CA ILE A 72 11.95 8.08 -11.46
C ILE A 72 11.79 7.33 -10.14
N TYR A 73 12.34 7.87 -9.05
CA TYR A 73 12.31 7.25 -7.73
C TYR A 73 11.72 8.20 -6.69
N VAL A 74 10.62 7.80 -6.06
CA VAL A 74 10.03 8.55 -4.96
C VAL A 74 10.12 7.70 -3.69
N PHE A 75 11.19 7.87 -2.90
CA PHE A 75 11.48 7.13 -1.66
C PHE A 75 10.78 7.73 -0.44
N ASP A 76 9.54 8.17 -0.59
CA ASP A 76 8.76 8.74 0.51
C ASP A 76 7.30 8.33 0.39
N TYR A 77 6.56 8.38 1.50
CA TYR A 77 5.13 8.10 1.43
C TYR A 77 4.36 9.26 0.79
N ILE A 78 3.29 8.92 0.08
CA ILE A 78 2.53 9.78 -0.81
C ILE A 78 1.05 9.71 -0.41
N ALA A 79 0.30 10.83 -0.48
CA ALA A 79 -1.15 10.79 -0.25
C ALA A 79 -1.89 10.12 -1.41
N ALA A 80 -1.69 10.59 -2.62
CA ALA A 80 -2.20 10.07 -3.88
C ALA A 80 -1.26 10.48 -5.02
N ILE A 81 -1.23 9.70 -6.11
CA ILE A 81 -0.39 10.02 -7.26
C ILE A 81 -1.12 9.80 -8.58
N ASN A 82 -0.91 10.74 -9.52
CA ASN A 82 -1.23 10.60 -10.92
C ASN A 82 0.05 10.46 -11.74
N ILE A 83 0.04 9.51 -12.69
CA ILE A 83 1.12 9.29 -13.66
C ILE A 83 0.49 9.35 -15.03
N ASP A 84 0.79 10.40 -15.78
CA ASP A 84 0.12 10.72 -17.04
C ASP A 84 1.14 10.88 -18.18
N ASP A 85 0.79 10.43 -19.39
CA ASP A 85 1.57 10.67 -20.62
C ASP A 85 3.05 10.25 -20.53
N CYS A 86 3.37 9.13 -19.87
CA CYS A 86 4.73 8.65 -19.71
C CYS A 86 5.06 7.52 -20.68
N VAL A 87 6.25 7.55 -21.29
CA VAL A 87 6.71 6.55 -22.26
C VAL A 87 8.11 6.05 -21.90
N ASP A 88 8.30 4.72 -21.92
CA ASP A 88 9.58 4.05 -21.64
C ASP A 88 10.19 4.43 -20.28
N CYS A 89 9.37 4.66 -19.25
CA CYS A 89 9.81 5.08 -17.93
C CYS A 89 9.86 3.92 -16.94
N ASN A 90 10.86 3.95 -16.04
CA ASN A 90 10.99 3.07 -14.88
C ASN A 90 10.65 3.89 -13.62
N ILE A 91 9.65 3.48 -12.86
CA ILE A 91 9.10 4.30 -11.78
C ILE A 91 9.03 3.48 -10.49
N PHE A 92 9.69 3.95 -9.45
CA PHE A 92 9.53 3.44 -8.09
C PHE A 92 8.76 4.46 -7.24
N LEU A 93 7.73 3.98 -6.55
CA LEU A 93 6.93 4.77 -5.60
C LEU A 93 7.02 4.18 -4.20
N GLY A 94 7.31 5.01 -3.23
CA GLY A 94 7.05 4.71 -1.83
C GLY A 94 5.54 4.51 -1.59
N PRO A 95 5.14 4.09 -0.36
CA PRO A 95 3.75 3.74 -0.07
C PRO A 95 2.78 4.90 -0.32
N VAL A 96 1.74 4.64 -1.11
CA VAL A 96 0.71 5.61 -1.48
C VAL A 96 -0.55 5.36 -0.65
N LYS A 97 -0.91 6.31 0.20
CA LYS A 97 -2.00 6.18 1.17
C LYS A 97 -3.35 5.86 0.53
N THR A 98 -3.65 6.48 -0.62
CA THR A 98 -4.92 6.27 -1.31
C THR A 98 -4.71 5.65 -2.69
N SER A 99 -4.67 6.42 -3.75
CA SER A 99 -4.70 5.90 -5.12
C SER A 99 -3.42 6.17 -5.92
N VAL A 100 -3.02 5.17 -6.68
CA VAL A 100 -2.12 5.28 -7.82
C VAL A 100 -3.00 5.22 -9.07
N PHE A 101 -3.01 6.29 -9.85
CA PHE A 101 -3.72 6.36 -11.11
C PHE A 101 -2.76 6.62 -12.27
N ILE A 102 -2.74 5.70 -13.25
CA ILE A 102 -1.84 5.74 -14.41
C ILE A 102 -2.69 5.89 -15.66
N ARG A 103 -2.41 6.90 -16.49
CA ARG A 103 -3.15 7.19 -17.72
C ARG A 103 -2.23 7.47 -18.91
N ASP A 104 -2.66 7.05 -20.10
CA ASP A 104 -1.98 7.36 -21.35
C ASP A 104 -0.48 6.99 -21.34
N CYS A 105 -0.11 5.92 -20.60
CA CYS A 105 1.27 5.50 -20.43
C CYS A 105 1.60 4.27 -21.30
N LYS A 106 2.84 4.22 -21.78
CA LYS A 106 3.28 3.15 -22.67
C LYS A 106 4.68 2.65 -22.33
N SER A 107 4.86 1.32 -22.34
CA SER A 107 6.15 0.66 -22.11
C SER A 107 6.81 1.08 -20.78
N CYS A 108 6.02 1.28 -19.74
CA CYS A 108 6.51 1.68 -18.44
C CYS A 108 6.66 0.48 -17.51
N ARG A 109 7.53 0.61 -16.52
CA ARG A 109 7.71 -0.37 -15.44
C ARG A 109 7.52 0.34 -14.12
N VAL A 110 6.65 -0.18 -13.27
CA VAL A 110 6.23 0.53 -12.05
C VAL A 110 6.29 -0.41 -10.85
N ILE A 111 6.89 0.07 -9.77
CA ILE A 111 6.86 -0.57 -8.46
C ILE A 111 6.05 0.32 -7.53
N ALA A 112 4.95 -0.20 -6.97
CA ALA A 112 4.07 0.60 -6.13
C ALA A 112 3.40 -0.22 -5.02
N ALA A 113 3.17 0.43 -3.87
CA ALA A 113 2.29 -0.04 -2.81
C ALA A 113 1.21 1.00 -2.55
N CYS A 114 -0.08 0.61 -2.57
CA CYS A 114 -1.20 1.55 -2.48
C CYS A 114 -2.48 0.92 -1.92
N GLN A 115 -3.44 1.75 -1.54
CA GLN A 115 -4.77 1.28 -1.21
C GLN A 115 -5.54 0.91 -2.48
N GLN A 116 -5.51 1.76 -3.50
CA GLN A 116 -6.22 1.56 -4.77
C GLN A 116 -5.28 1.77 -5.95
N PHE A 117 -5.39 0.89 -6.93
CA PHE A 117 -4.63 0.97 -8.17
C PHE A 117 -5.60 1.00 -9.37
N ARG A 118 -5.38 1.96 -10.27
CA ARG A 118 -6.17 2.07 -11.50
C ARG A 118 -5.31 2.48 -12.69
N THR A 119 -5.55 1.86 -13.84
CA THR A 119 -4.98 2.31 -15.12
C THR A 119 -6.08 2.59 -16.13
N ARG A 120 -5.82 3.55 -17.05
CA ARG A 120 -6.67 3.84 -18.19
C ARG A 120 -5.83 4.21 -19.40
N ASP A 121 -6.22 3.73 -20.58
CA ASP A 121 -5.59 4.02 -21.87
C ASP A 121 -4.08 3.72 -21.88
N CYS A 122 -3.65 2.62 -21.19
CA CYS A 122 -2.25 2.23 -21.03
C CYS A 122 -1.89 1.03 -21.90
N SER A 123 -0.62 0.92 -22.30
CA SER A 123 -0.14 -0.25 -23.04
C SER A 123 1.26 -0.69 -22.61
N LYS A 124 1.46 -2.01 -22.45
CA LYS A 124 2.75 -2.63 -22.12
C LYS A 124 3.34 -2.06 -20.82
N VAL A 125 2.61 -2.15 -19.72
CA VAL A 125 3.07 -1.71 -18.41
C VAL A 125 3.30 -2.94 -17.52
N ASP A 126 4.53 -3.07 -17.00
CA ASP A 126 4.91 -4.12 -16.05
C ASP A 126 4.85 -3.56 -14.64
N MET A 127 4.18 -4.29 -13.72
CA MET A 127 3.89 -3.83 -12.36
C MET A 127 4.40 -4.80 -11.31
N PHE A 128 5.19 -4.31 -10.34
CA PHE A 128 5.41 -4.97 -9.06
C PHE A 128 4.53 -4.26 -8.00
N LEU A 129 3.44 -4.92 -7.61
CA LEU A 129 2.34 -4.27 -6.91
C LEU A 129 2.07 -4.86 -5.52
N CYS A 130 1.84 -3.99 -4.55
CA CYS A 130 1.12 -4.27 -3.32
C CYS A 130 -0.13 -3.37 -3.31
N CYS A 131 -1.31 -3.96 -3.43
CA CYS A 131 -2.56 -3.21 -3.47
C CYS A 131 -3.57 -3.79 -2.48
N ASN A 132 -4.10 -2.95 -1.60
CA ASN A 132 -5.04 -3.43 -0.58
C ASN A 132 -6.40 -3.80 -1.17
N THR A 133 -6.86 -3.06 -2.18
CA THR A 133 -8.09 -3.41 -2.92
C THR A 133 -7.77 -4.12 -4.23
N GLN A 134 -8.78 -4.58 -4.94
CA GLN A 134 -8.63 -5.18 -6.25
C GLN A 134 -8.10 -4.14 -7.26
N PRO A 135 -6.95 -4.38 -7.94
CA PRO A 135 -6.46 -3.50 -9.00
C PRO A 135 -7.42 -3.44 -10.18
N ILE A 136 -7.56 -2.27 -10.77
CA ILE A 136 -8.49 -2.00 -11.88
C ILE A 136 -7.71 -1.58 -13.11
N ILE A 137 -8.05 -2.19 -14.26
CA ILE A 137 -7.59 -1.75 -15.58
C ILE A 137 -8.78 -1.37 -16.45
N GLU A 138 -8.63 -0.32 -17.26
CA GLU A 138 -9.64 0.19 -18.18
C GLU A 138 -8.95 0.58 -19.49
N ALA A 139 -9.48 0.15 -20.64
CA ALA A 139 -8.92 0.44 -21.98
C ALA A 139 -7.39 0.26 -22.05
N SER A 140 -6.87 -0.76 -21.37
CA SER A 140 -5.43 -0.99 -21.23
C SER A 140 -5.06 -2.39 -21.69
N SER A 141 -3.92 -2.57 -22.36
CA SER A 141 -3.50 -3.85 -22.90
C SER A 141 -2.02 -4.15 -22.68
N GLY A 142 -1.68 -5.46 -22.67
CA GLY A 142 -0.30 -5.90 -22.43
C GLY A 142 0.21 -5.57 -21.03
N MET A 143 -0.70 -5.50 -20.05
CA MET A 143 -0.37 -5.27 -18.65
C MET A 143 0.18 -6.53 -18.01
N LYS A 144 1.26 -6.43 -17.21
CA LYS A 144 1.81 -7.58 -16.49
C LYS A 144 2.00 -7.26 -15.02
N PHE A 145 1.62 -8.21 -14.16
CA PHE A 145 1.61 -8.02 -12.72
C PHE A 145 2.49 -9.04 -12.01
N ALA A 146 3.18 -8.59 -10.95
CA ALA A 146 3.92 -9.41 -10.00
C ALA A 146 3.74 -8.89 -8.58
N CYS A 147 4.02 -9.75 -7.60
CA CYS A 147 4.03 -9.35 -6.19
C CYS A 147 5.15 -8.35 -5.92
N TYR A 148 4.86 -7.35 -5.11
CA TYR A 148 5.80 -6.31 -4.68
C TYR A 148 7.05 -6.91 -4.03
N GLN A 149 8.22 -6.42 -4.44
CA GLN A 149 9.52 -6.84 -3.90
C GLN A 149 10.41 -5.62 -3.78
N TYR A 150 10.55 -5.07 -2.58
CA TYR A 150 11.44 -3.93 -2.34
C TYR A 150 11.70 -3.73 -0.85
N HIS A 151 12.87 -3.19 -0.53
CA HIS A 151 13.23 -2.77 0.81
C HIS A 151 14.19 -1.60 0.79
N TYR A 152 14.00 -0.67 1.72
CA TYR A 152 14.96 0.32 2.22
C TYR A 152 14.58 0.67 3.67
N PRO A 153 15.48 1.24 4.48
CA PRO A 153 15.29 1.34 5.94
C PRO A 153 13.98 2.02 6.37
N GLU A 154 13.56 3.09 5.68
CA GLU A 154 12.38 3.88 6.04
C GLU A 154 11.07 3.24 5.58
N LEU A 155 11.12 2.30 4.64
CA LEU A 155 9.93 1.76 3.95
C LEU A 155 8.87 1.21 4.90
N LYS A 156 9.29 0.43 5.92
CA LYS A 156 8.34 -0.15 6.89
C LYS A 156 7.58 0.93 7.67
N MET A 157 8.25 2.02 8.05
CA MET A 157 7.61 3.14 8.72
C MET A 157 6.67 3.89 7.78
N GLN A 158 7.07 4.06 6.52
CA GLN A 158 6.26 4.72 5.50
C GLN A 158 4.98 3.94 5.19
N PHE A 159 5.02 2.59 5.14
CA PHE A 159 3.80 1.77 5.09
C PHE A 159 2.84 2.10 6.24
N LYS A 160 3.34 2.19 7.46
CA LYS A 160 2.55 2.57 8.63
C LYS A 160 1.98 3.99 8.52
N MET A 161 2.77 4.96 8.04
CA MET A 161 2.32 6.35 7.84
C MET A 161 1.26 6.46 6.74
N ALA A 162 1.37 5.64 5.71
CA ALA A 162 0.35 5.52 4.67
C ALA A 162 -0.90 4.76 5.10
N GLY A 163 -0.87 4.08 6.27
CA GLY A 163 -1.98 3.25 6.75
C GLY A 163 -2.18 1.98 5.92
N LEU A 164 -1.13 1.48 5.28
CA LEU A 164 -1.17 0.26 4.48
C LEU A 164 -0.67 -0.93 5.29
N SER A 165 -1.38 -2.06 5.19
CA SER A 165 -0.90 -3.33 5.71
C SER A 165 -0.06 -4.06 4.66
N VAL A 166 1.10 -4.56 5.07
CA VAL A 166 1.95 -5.41 4.21
C VAL A 166 1.35 -6.79 3.96
N PHE A 167 0.29 -7.16 4.70
CA PHE A 167 -0.42 -8.43 4.55
C PHE A 167 -1.69 -8.33 3.71
N SER A 168 -2.18 -7.12 3.40
CA SER A 168 -3.35 -6.95 2.52
C SER A 168 -2.88 -6.68 1.10
N ASN A 169 -2.63 -7.75 0.34
CA ASN A 169 -2.10 -7.62 -1.02
C ASN A 169 -2.92 -8.40 -2.04
N ASN A 170 -3.64 -7.68 -2.90
CA ASN A 170 -4.45 -8.18 -4.00
C ASN A 170 -3.76 -8.05 -5.38
N TRP A 171 -2.45 -7.99 -5.42
CA TRP A 171 -1.66 -7.68 -6.62
C TRP A 171 -2.04 -8.43 -7.89
N GLY A 172 -2.58 -9.63 -7.76
CA GLY A 172 -2.83 -10.52 -8.90
C GLY A 172 -4.30 -10.69 -9.26
N THR A 173 -5.24 -10.20 -8.45
CA THR A 173 -6.69 -10.31 -8.69
C THR A 173 -7.17 -9.07 -9.43
N ILE A 174 -6.95 -9.01 -10.75
CA ILE A 174 -7.19 -7.82 -11.56
C ILE A 174 -8.65 -7.76 -12.01
N HIS A 175 -9.27 -6.58 -11.88
CA HIS A 175 -10.57 -6.28 -12.48
C HIS A 175 -10.38 -5.50 -13.78
N ASP A 176 -10.82 -6.09 -14.86
CA ASP A 176 -10.75 -5.47 -16.19
C ASP A 176 -12.14 -4.95 -16.60
N PHE A 177 -12.27 -3.62 -16.65
CA PHE A 177 -13.51 -2.95 -17.07
C PHE A 177 -13.75 -3.01 -18.59
N SER A 178 -12.72 -3.31 -19.37
CA SER A 178 -12.77 -3.34 -20.83
C SER A 178 -12.65 -4.76 -21.36
N GLN A 179 -13.04 -5.75 -20.54
CA GLN A 179 -12.89 -7.16 -20.84
C GLN A 179 -13.47 -7.51 -22.23
N ASP A 180 -12.62 -8.08 -23.10
CA ASP A 180 -12.99 -8.63 -24.39
C ASP A 180 -12.78 -10.15 -24.35
N PRO A 181 -13.76 -10.98 -24.73
CA PRO A 181 -13.61 -12.43 -24.77
C PRO A 181 -12.47 -12.92 -25.66
N ASP A 182 -12.13 -12.16 -26.69
CA ASP A 182 -11.14 -12.53 -27.70
C ASP A 182 -9.74 -11.94 -27.44
N GLU A 183 -9.60 -11.04 -26.43
CA GLU A 183 -8.33 -10.36 -26.12
C GLU A 183 -7.97 -10.44 -24.63
N GLN A 184 -6.76 -10.89 -24.34
CA GLN A 184 -6.21 -10.90 -22.98
C GLN A 184 -5.45 -9.60 -22.71
N HIS A 185 -6.02 -8.70 -21.91
CA HIS A 185 -5.44 -7.41 -21.61
C HIS A 185 -4.31 -7.47 -20.59
N TYR A 186 -4.29 -8.48 -19.70
CA TYR A 186 -3.26 -8.62 -18.68
C TYR A 186 -2.79 -10.06 -18.50
N SER A 187 -1.62 -10.20 -17.90
CA SER A 187 -1.03 -11.48 -17.48
C SER A 187 -0.17 -11.28 -16.22
N HIS A 188 0.39 -12.37 -15.70
CA HIS A 188 1.32 -12.31 -14.58
C HIS A 188 2.76 -12.51 -15.07
N LEU A 189 3.70 -11.75 -14.49
CA LEU A 189 5.13 -11.98 -14.72
C LEU A 189 5.52 -13.38 -14.21
N SER A 190 6.60 -13.94 -14.73
CA SER A 190 7.15 -15.20 -14.24
C SER A 190 7.48 -15.12 -12.74
N GLU A 191 7.40 -16.23 -12.03
CA GLU A 191 7.78 -16.31 -10.61
C GLU A 191 9.25 -15.96 -10.38
N ASP A 192 10.11 -16.25 -11.37
CA ASP A 192 11.54 -15.94 -11.34
C ASP A 192 11.88 -14.49 -11.69
N SER A 193 10.87 -13.67 -11.99
CA SER A 193 11.08 -12.26 -12.35
C SER A 193 11.71 -11.49 -11.19
N LYS A 194 12.85 -10.85 -11.45
CA LYS A 194 13.56 -10.01 -10.49
C LYS A 194 13.27 -8.54 -10.77
N VAL A 195 13.05 -7.78 -9.74
CA VAL A 195 12.80 -6.33 -9.86
C VAL A 195 13.92 -5.63 -10.62
N ASP A 196 15.19 -5.98 -10.38
CA ASP A 196 16.34 -5.35 -11.02
C ASP A 196 16.40 -5.54 -12.55
N ASP A 197 15.70 -6.56 -13.08
CA ASP A 197 15.60 -6.77 -14.53
C ASP A 197 14.60 -5.79 -15.19
N PHE A 198 13.77 -5.13 -14.39
CA PHE A 198 12.70 -4.23 -14.85
C PHE A 198 12.97 -2.77 -14.47
N VAL A 199 13.31 -2.52 -13.22
CA VAL A 199 13.57 -1.20 -12.69
C VAL A 199 14.98 -1.18 -12.12
N PRO A 200 15.95 -0.50 -12.78
CA PRO A 200 17.33 -0.45 -12.31
C PRO A 200 17.41 0.24 -10.95
N GLN A 201 18.45 -0.03 -10.19
CA GLN A 201 18.70 0.73 -8.97
C GLN A 201 19.23 2.14 -9.32
N PRO A 202 18.85 3.17 -8.54
CA PRO A 202 19.33 4.52 -8.83
C PRO A 202 20.82 4.67 -8.56
N ASP A 203 21.56 5.21 -9.53
CA ASP A 203 23.02 5.36 -9.52
C ASP A 203 23.50 6.81 -9.39
N THR A 204 22.58 7.77 -9.24
CA THR A 204 22.92 9.20 -9.13
C THR A 204 23.29 9.61 -7.71
N GLU A 205 24.04 10.70 -7.58
CA GLU A 205 24.50 11.26 -6.30
C GLU A 205 23.34 11.49 -5.32
N GLN A 206 22.18 11.87 -5.81
CA GLN A 206 20.96 12.10 -5.01
C GLN A 206 20.58 10.87 -4.18
N PHE A 207 20.83 9.65 -4.65
CA PHE A 207 20.38 8.41 -4.03
C PHE A 207 21.53 7.59 -3.40
N GLN A 208 22.76 8.10 -3.38
CA GLN A 208 23.93 7.37 -2.85
C GLN A 208 23.80 6.94 -1.39
N SER A 209 23.01 7.68 -0.60
CA SER A 209 22.76 7.33 0.81
C SER A 209 21.68 6.25 1.00
N MET A 210 20.96 5.87 -0.05
CA MET A 210 19.88 4.88 0.03
C MET A 210 20.46 3.47 0.04
N THR A 211 20.08 2.69 1.06
CA THR A 211 20.40 1.26 1.13
C THR A 211 19.22 0.46 0.63
N ILE A 212 19.27 0.05 -0.64
CA ILE A 212 18.16 -0.61 -1.32
C ILE A 212 18.43 -2.11 -1.43
N SER A 213 17.41 -2.92 -1.18
CA SER A 213 17.38 -4.34 -1.52
C SER A 213 16.12 -4.68 -2.31
N THR A 214 16.30 -5.41 -3.39
CA THR A 214 15.22 -5.98 -4.23
C THR A 214 15.10 -7.48 -4.04
N SER A 215 15.87 -8.04 -3.09
CA SER A 215 15.79 -9.45 -2.71
C SER A 215 14.40 -9.77 -2.13
N GLN A 216 13.82 -10.89 -2.55
CA GLN A 216 12.57 -11.40 -2.00
C GLN A 216 12.62 -11.58 -0.48
N LYS A 217 13.78 -12.03 0.03
CA LYS A 217 14.01 -12.28 1.46
C LYS A 217 13.92 -10.99 2.30
N ASP A 218 14.39 -9.86 1.74
CA ASP A 218 14.40 -8.57 2.43
C ASP A 218 13.10 -7.78 2.24
N SER A 219 12.25 -8.18 1.27
CA SER A 219 11.02 -7.44 0.94
C SER A 219 10.14 -7.21 2.18
N VAL A 220 9.67 -5.98 2.33
CA VAL A 220 8.74 -5.61 3.42
C VAL A 220 7.40 -6.36 3.28
N VAL A 221 6.92 -6.49 2.05
CA VAL A 221 5.71 -7.27 1.73
C VAL A 221 6.09 -8.74 1.57
N PRO A 222 5.40 -9.69 2.22
CA PRO A 222 5.62 -11.10 1.99
C PRO A 222 5.38 -11.46 0.52
N LEU A 223 6.29 -12.24 -0.06
CA LEU A 223 6.08 -12.75 -1.42
C LEU A 223 4.96 -13.78 -1.40
N THR A 224 3.98 -13.60 -2.28
CA THR A 224 2.84 -14.51 -2.41
C THR A 224 2.75 -15.08 -3.82
N LEU A 225 2.27 -16.31 -3.91
CA LEU A 225 1.99 -16.99 -5.19
C LEU A 225 0.91 -16.23 -5.98
N GLY A 226 -0.10 -15.70 -5.26
CA GLY A 226 -1.25 -15.03 -5.86
C GLY A 226 -2.11 -15.98 -6.68
N PRO A 227 -2.62 -15.55 -7.84
CA PRO A 227 -3.54 -16.34 -8.67
C PRO A 227 -2.85 -17.40 -9.52
N ARG A 228 -1.55 -17.59 -9.38
CA ARG A 228 -0.82 -18.63 -10.12
C ARG A 228 -1.25 -20.01 -9.66
N ARG A 229 -0.96 -21.02 -10.48
CA ARG A 229 -1.29 -22.41 -10.18
C ARG A 229 -0.57 -22.86 -8.91
N LYS A 230 -1.34 -23.36 -7.95
CA LYS A 230 -0.81 -23.97 -6.73
C LYS A 230 -0.01 -25.24 -7.04
N PRO A 231 1.13 -25.49 -6.37
CA PRO A 231 1.95 -26.68 -6.62
C PRO A 231 1.29 -27.98 -6.13
N SER A 232 0.39 -27.92 -5.17
CA SER A 232 -0.31 -29.08 -4.60
C SER A 232 -1.83 -28.84 -4.51
N ASP A 233 -2.59 -29.91 -4.38
CA ASP A 233 -4.02 -29.84 -4.07
C ASP A 233 -4.31 -29.60 -2.58
N GLU A 234 -3.30 -29.48 -1.73
CA GLU A 234 -3.47 -29.29 -0.30
C GLU A 234 -3.06 -27.89 0.12
N SER A 235 -4.01 -27.15 0.68
CA SER A 235 -3.79 -25.85 1.32
C SER A 235 -4.13 -25.90 2.79
N CYS A 236 -3.61 -24.95 3.55
CA CYS A 236 -3.89 -24.77 4.98
C CYS A 236 -4.05 -23.27 5.30
N LEU A 237 -5.04 -22.94 6.13
CA LEU A 237 -5.23 -21.60 6.69
C LEU A 237 -4.57 -21.52 8.06
N VAL A 238 -3.71 -20.51 8.22
CA VAL A 238 -3.19 -20.10 9.53
C VAL A 238 -3.63 -18.67 9.81
N VAL A 239 -4.15 -18.40 11.00
CA VAL A 239 -4.57 -17.04 11.39
C VAL A 239 -3.89 -16.67 12.70
N PHE A 240 -3.12 -15.59 12.70
CA PHE A 240 -2.51 -15.01 13.89
C PHE A 240 -3.42 -13.95 14.49
N PHE A 241 -3.82 -14.15 15.76
CA PHE A 241 -4.67 -13.23 16.49
C PHE A 241 -3.88 -12.08 17.12
N ASN A 242 -4.54 -10.95 17.26
CA ASN A 242 -3.96 -9.79 17.93
C ASN A 242 -3.88 -10.03 19.45
N ASP A 243 -2.79 -9.61 20.04
CA ASP A 243 -2.58 -9.67 21.50
C ASP A 243 -2.92 -8.34 22.21
N GLY A 244 -3.59 -7.43 21.51
CA GLY A 244 -3.88 -6.06 21.98
C GLY A 244 -2.68 -5.09 21.84
N LYS A 245 -1.51 -5.57 21.39
CA LYS A 245 -0.29 -4.78 21.17
C LYS A 245 0.15 -4.73 19.70
N ASN A 246 -0.64 -5.32 18.81
CA ASN A 246 -0.36 -5.44 17.38
C ASN A 246 0.96 -6.19 17.08
N THR A 247 1.33 -7.19 17.90
CA THR A 247 2.52 -8.00 17.64
C THR A 247 2.27 -9.14 16.65
N ASN A 248 1.00 -9.45 16.36
CA ASN A 248 0.59 -10.48 15.40
C ASN A 248 1.22 -10.27 14.00
N THR A 249 1.35 -9.03 13.53
CA THR A 249 2.01 -8.71 12.25
C THR A 249 3.48 -9.14 12.24
N THR A 250 4.20 -8.87 13.33
CA THR A 250 5.61 -9.26 13.46
C THR A 250 5.74 -10.78 13.56
N ARG A 251 4.87 -11.43 14.33
CA ARG A 251 4.85 -12.90 14.52
C ARG A 251 4.51 -13.62 13.23
N ALA A 252 3.48 -13.15 12.52
CA ALA A 252 3.11 -13.72 11.22
C ALA A 252 4.28 -13.63 10.22
N ARG A 253 5.01 -12.50 10.17
CA ARG A 253 6.19 -12.37 9.32
C ARG A 253 7.30 -13.34 9.72
N GLN A 254 7.64 -13.40 10.99
CA GLN A 254 8.67 -14.30 11.50
C GLN A 254 8.32 -15.77 11.24
N PHE A 255 7.04 -16.13 11.36
CA PHE A 255 6.57 -17.47 11.04
C PHE A 255 6.73 -17.78 9.55
N ILE A 256 6.32 -16.88 8.66
CA ILE A 256 6.51 -17.01 7.20
C ILE A 256 8.00 -17.25 6.89
N ASP A 257 8.87 -16.37 7.38
CA ASP A 257 10.30 -16.45 7.06
C ASP A 257 10.93 -17.77 7.52
N LYS A 258 10.63 -18.22 8.76
CA LYS A 258 11.11 -19.50 9.29
C LYS A 258 10.53 -20.71 8.57
N LEU A 259 9.23 -20.69 8.27
CA LEU A 259 8.57 -21.78 7.56
C LEU A 259 9.18 -21.99 6.18
N LEU A 260 9.25 -20.94 5.38
CA LEU A 260 9.74 -21.02 4.00
C LEU A 260 11.24 -21.34 3.91
N GLU A 261 12.03 -20.93 4.93
CA GLU A 261 13.44 -21.33 5.02
C GLU A 261 13.62 -22.82 5.30
N ASN A 262 12.77 -23.39 6.17
CA ASN A 262 12.89 -24.80 6.58
C ASN A 262 12.10 -25.76 5.67
N HIS A 263 11.08 -25.27 4.98
CA HIS A 263 10.18 -26.08 4.13
C HIS A 263 10.01 -25.42 2.75
N PRO A 264 11.03 -25.48 1.87
CA PRO A 264 11.03 -24.78 0.58
C PRO A 264 9.98 -25.29 -0.43
N THR A 265 9.34 -26.41 -0.17
CA THR A 265 8.22 -26.97 -0.97
C THR A 265 6.87 -26.38 -0.58
N ILE A 266 6.79 -25.68 0.54
CA ILE A 266 5.60 -24.94 0.96
C ILE A 266 5.67 -23.54 0.36
N VAL A 267 4.55 -23.07 -0.20
CA VAL A 267 4.43 -21.70 -0.74
C VAL A 267 3.37 -20.92 0.01
N LEU A 268 3.60 -19.63 0.18
CA LEU A 268 2.60 -18.69 0.68
C LEU A 268 1.74 -18.24 -0.49
N VAL A 269 0.44 -18.58 -0.47
CA VAL A 269 -0.48 -18.29 -1.58
C VAL A 269 -0.98 -16.86 -1.53
N GLN A 270 -1.53 -16.46 -0.39
CA GLN A 270 -2.07 -15.12 -0.16
C GLN A 270 -2.11 -14.78 1.33
N THR A 271 -2.26 -13.49 1.62
CA THR A 271 -2.33 -12.97 2.98
C THR A 271 -3.42 -11.90 3.09
N ARG A 272 -4.04 -11.77 4.28
CA ARG A 272 -4.98 -10.68 4.60
C ARG A 272 -4.82 -10.21 6.05
N ASP A 273 -4.97 -8.92 6.24
CA ASP A 273 -5.06 -8.25 7.54
C ASP A 273 -6.48 -7.69 7.65
N VAL A 274 -7.31 -8.30 8.49
CA VAL A 274 -8.75 -7.96 8.56
C VAL A 274 -9.24 -7.86 9.99
N THR A 275 -10.26 -7.03 10.23
CA THR A 275 -11.00 -6.99 11.49
C THR A 275 -12.20 -7.91 11.38
N MET A 276 -12.40 -8.78 12.37
CA MET A 276 -13.49 -9.74 12.38
C MET A 276 -14.42 -9.52 13.57
N GLU A 277 -15.71 -9.68 13.34
CA GLU A 277 -16.69 -9.77 14.42
C GLU A 277 -16.84 -11.23 14.89
N PRO A 278 -17.33 -11.49 16.13
CA PRO A 278 -17.50 -12.85 16.66
C PRO A 278 -18.32 -13.78 15.76
N ASN A 279 -19.37 -13.27 15.11
CA ASN A 279 -20.21 -14.05 14.19
C ASN A 279 -19.44 -14.46 12.92
N ASP A 280 -18.55 -13.63 12.44
CA ASP A 280 -17.70 -13.95 11.28
C ASP A 280 -16.65 -14.99 11.66
N ALA A 281 -16.09 -14.89 12.87
CA ALA A 281 -15.18 -15.88 13.41
C ALA A 281 -15.84 -17.26 13.51
N LEU A 282 -17.08 -17.34 14.00
CA LEU A 282 -17.85 -18.59 14.04
C LEU A 282 -18.04 -19.18 12.63
N ARG A 283 -18.37 -18.35 11.63
CA ARG A 283 -18.55 -18.81 10.26
C ARG A 283 -17.26 -19.34 9.64
N VAL A 284 -16.12 -18.67 9.91
CA VAL A 284 -14.82 -19.05 9.36
C VAL A 284 -14.23 -20.26 10.06
N PHE A 285 -14.19 -20.25 11.41
CA PHE A 285 -13.50 -21.26 12.20
C PHE A 285 -14.40 -22.43 12.63
N GLY A 286 -15.71 -22.33 12.44
CA GLY A 286 -16.68 -23.37 12.82
C GLY A 286 -16.91 -23.52 14.33
N THR A 287 -16.38 -22.63 15.16
CA THR A 287 -16.48 -22.66 16.62
C THR A 287 -16.44 -21.26 17.23
N GLU A 288 -17.12 -21.08 18.38
CA GLU A 288 -17.12 -19.82 19.14
C GLU A 288 -15.82 -19.61 19.95
N ASN A 289 -14.94 -20.59 20.02
CA ASN A 289 -13.74 -20.52 20.84
C ASN A 289 -12.82 -19.35 20.46
N TYR A 290 -12.85 -18.89 19.21
CA TYR A 290 -12.02 -17.81 18.71
C TYR A 290 -12.65 -16.40 18.83
N SER A 291 -13.92 -16.30 19.23
CA SER A 291 -14.63 -15.03 19.42
C SER A 291 -13.90 -14.04 20.36
N PRO A 292 -13.34 -14.46 21.49
CA PRO A 292 -12.58 -13.54 22.37
C PRO A 292 -11.27 -13.04 21.76
N PHE A 293 -10.70 -13.80 20.82
CA PHE A 293 -9.42 -13.45 20.18
C PHE A 293 -9.61 -12.40 19.09
N VAL A 294 -10.65 -12.50 18.25
CA VAL A 294 -10.93 -11.55 17.17
C VAL A 294 -11.32 -10.17 17.70
N GLN A 295 -11.87 -10.08 18.91
CA GLN A 295 -12.21 -8.80 19.54
C GLN A 295 -11.01 -7.98 20.02
N ARG A 296 -9.79 -8.56 20.05
CA ARG A 296 -8.58 -7.86 20.47
C ARG A 296 -7.99 -6.94 19.41
N GLY A 297 -8.43 -7.05 18.15
CA GLY A 297 -7.94 -6.27 17.02
C GLY A 297 -7.91 -7.08 15.72
N SER A 298 -7.32 -6.52 14.68
CA SER A 298 -7.22 -7.20 13.40
C SER A 298 -6.44 -8.52 13.48
N VAL A 299 -6.78 -9.45 12.62
CA VAL A 299 -6.15 -10.76 12.50
C VAL A 299 -5.39 -10.87 11.18
N ILE A 300 -4.30 -11.64 11.19
CA ILE A 300 -3.50 -11.89 9.99
C ILE A 300 -3.77 -13.31 9.50
N GLY A 301 -4.47 -13.44 8.39
CA GLY A 301 -4.71 -14.73 7.72
C GLY A 301 -3.66 -14.99 6.65
N LEU A 302 -3.17 -16.23 6.65
CA LEU A 302 -2.13 -16.74 5.77
C LEU A 302 -2.63 -18.05 5.14
N GLU A 303 -2.68 -18.11 3.81
CA GLU A 303 -2.90 -19.36 3.09
C GLU A 303 -1.56 -19.92 2.63
N PHE A 304 -1.27 -21.14 3.02
CA PHE A 304 -0.13 -21.89 2.52
C PHE A 304 -0.60 -23.06 1.65
N ASN A 305 0.26 -23.50 0.74
CA ASN A 305 0.00 -24.66 -0.13
C ASN A 305 1.28 -25.49 -0.29
N GLY A 306 1.13 -26.79 -0.39
CA GLY A 306 2.20 -27.75 -0.62
C GLY A 306 1.78 -29.15 -0.22
N ASP A 307 2.59 -30.15 -0.52
CA ASP A 307 2.32 -31.52 -0.13
C ASP A 307 2.44 -31.68 1.40
N SER A 308 1.48 -32.38 2.02
CA SER A 308 1.37 -32.52 3.47
C SER A 308 1.36 -31.17 4.20
N CYS A 309 0.73 -30.17 3.60
CA CYS A 309 0.75 -28.78 4.08
C CYS A 309 0.21 -28.67 5.51
N VAL A 310 -0.94 -29.28 5.80
CA VAL A 310 -1.57 -29.24 7.13
C VAL A 310 -0.65 -29.81 8.21
N GLU A 311 -0.08 -30.99 7.99
CA GLU A 311 0.82 -31.66 8.95
C GLU A 311 2.09 -30.83 9.17
N THR A 312 2.68 -30.30 8.08
CA THR A 312 3.89 -29.48 8.13
C THR A 312 3.65 -28.21 8.94
N LEU A 313 2.50 -27.54 8.73
CA LEU A 313 2.17 -26.32 9.45
C LEU A 313 1.91 -26.55 10.93
N HIS A 314 1.21 -27.64 11.31
CA HIS A 314 1.04 -28.00 12.70
C HIS A 314 2.37 -28.24 13.40
N ALA A 315 3.29 -28.99 12.78
CA ALA A 315 4.62 -29.21 13.32
C ALA A 315 5.41 -27.90 13.48
N ALA A 316 5.40 -27.05 12.46
CA ALA A 316 6.10 -25.76 12.48
C ALA A 316 5.52 -24.79 13.54
N LEU A 317 4.19 -24.72 13.67
CA LEU A 317 3.51 -23.87 14.66
C LEU A 317 3.78 -24.36 16.10
N ASN A 318 3.84 -25.67 16.35
CA ASN A 318 4.20 -26.21 17.64
C ASN A 318 5.62 -25.78 18.07
N VAL A 319 6.58 -25.81 17.16
CA VAL A 319 7.95 -25.32 17.42
C VAL A 319 7.94 -23.81 17.64
N PHE A 320 7.25 -23.08 16.79
CA PHE A 320 7.16 -21.62 16.88
C PHE A 320 6.54 -21.13 18.20
N GLN A 321 5.51 -21.83 18.71
CA GLN A 321 4.84 -21.51 19.96
C GLN A 321 5.72 -21.76 21.20
N GLN A 322 6.69 -22.69 21.12
CA GLN A 322 7.67 -22.87 22.20
C GLN A 322 8.64 -21.69 22.32
N GLU A 323 8.91 -21.02 21.20
CA GLU A 323 9.81 -19.86 21.17
C GLU A 323 9.07 -18.53 21.44
N GLN A 324 7.80 -18.45 21.04
CA GLN A 324 7.00 -17.22 21.11
C GLN A 324 5.56 -17.51 21.53
N ILE A 325 5.14 -16.86 22.62
CA ILE A 325 3.75 -16.95 23.06
C ILE A 325 2.87 -16.18 22.08
N CYS A 326 2.01 -16.88 21.35
CA CYS A 326 1.05 -16.30 20.43
C CYS A 326 -0.21 -17.14 20.31
N ASP A 327 -1.34 -16.48 20.10
CA ASP A 327 -2.60 -17.12 19.82
C ASP A 327 -2.75 -17.23 18.28
N PHE A 328 -3.07 -18.42 17.79
CA PHE A 328 -3.29 -18.66 16.37
C PHE A 328 -4.40 -19.69 16.16
N PHE A 329 -4.91 -19.71 14.96
CA PHE A 329 -5.73 -20.80 14.41
C PHE A 329 -4.93 -21.50 13.31
N CYS A 330 -5.11 -22.79 13.16
CA CYS A 330 -4.59 -23.59 12.05
C CYS A 330 -5.66 -24.61 11.65
N SER A 331 -5.91 -24.79 10.36
CA SER A 331 -6.84 -25.80 9.86
C SER A 331 -6.41 -27.20 10.29
N GLU A 332 -7.36 -28.01 10.77
CA GLU A 332 -7.08 -29.33 11.30
C GLU A 332 -7.00 -30.43 10.22
N SER A 333 -7.67 -30.22 9.10
CA SER A 333 -7.69 -31.19 8.00
C SER A 333 -7.79 -30.44 6.64
N ARG A 334 -7.41 -31.14 5.55
CA ARG A 334 -7.53 -30.63 4.19
C ARG A 334 -8.97 -30.21 3.84
N SER A 335 -9.97 -31.01 4.18
CA SER A 335 -11.38 -30.73 3.85
C SER A 335 -11.95 -29.54 4.59
N GLU A 336 -11.47 -29.27 5.81
CA GLU A 336 -11.85 -28.07 6.57
C GLU A 336 -11.10 -26.85 6.07
N ALA A 337 -9.82 -27.00 5.73
CA ALA A 337 -8.99 -25.94 5.21
C ALA A 337 -9.61 -25.27 3.97
N GLU A 338 -10.11 -26.08 3.02
CA GLU A 338 -10.77 -25.55 1.81
C GLU A 338 -11.92 -24.59 2.14
N LYS A 339 -12.81 -25.00 3.05
CA LYS A 339 -13.96 -24.18 3.48
C LYS A 339 -13.53 -22.95 4.28
N GLN A 340 -12.55 -23.11 5.17
CA GLN A 340 -12.06 -22.05 6.03
C GLN A 340 -11.32 -20.98 5.23
N ILE A 341 -10.53 -21.37 4.24
CA ILE A 341 -9.86 -20.47 3.30
C ILE A 341 -10.92 -19.69 2.51
N GLU A 342 -11.88 -20.38 1.89
CA GLU A 342 -12.94 -19.72 1.13
C GLU A 342 -13.72 -18.73 1.99
N ASN A 343 -14.17 -19.14 3.17
CA ASN A 343 -14.93 -18.29 4.08
C ASN A 343 -14.11 -17.08 4.56
N PHE A 344 -12.82 -17.27 4.89
CA PHE A 344 -11.96 -16.21 5.38
C PHE A 344 -11.67 -15.16 4.31
N TYR A 345 -11.25 -15.58 3.11
CA TYR A 345 -10.89 -14.65 2.06
C TYR A 345 -12.10 -13.97 1.42
N ASN A 346 -13.23 -14.66 1.25
CA ASN A 346 -14.50 -14.03 0.83
C ASN A 346 -14.94 -12.95 1.83
N TYR A 347 -14.80 -13.21 3.13
CA TYR A 347 -15.09 -12.20 4.15
C TYR A 347 -14.14 -11.00 4.05
N ALA A 348 -12.84 -11.25 3.92
CA ALA A 348 -11.83 -10.22 3.79
C ALA A 348 -12.04 -9.33 2.55
N ASP A 349 -12.37 -9.93 1.42
CA ASP A 349 -12.61 -9.21 0.17
C ASP A 349 -13.87 -8.34 0.23
N MET A 350 -14.94 -8.78 0.92
CA MET A 350 -16.12 -7.96 1.18
C MET A 350 -15.80 -6.71 2.01
N GLN A 351 -14.91 -6.80 3.00
CA GLN A 351 -14.51 -5.63 3.80
C GLN A 351 -13.69 -4.60 3.00
N MET A 352 -12.93 -5.04 2.01
CA MET A 352 -12.10 -4.14 1.19
C MET A 352 -12.87 -3.49 0.04
N ALA A 353 -14.08 -3.95 -0.27
CA ALA A 353 -14.94 -3.39 -1.30
C ALA A 353 -15.76 -2.17 -0.82
N VAL A 354 -15.74 -1.87 0.47
CA VAL A 354 -16.39 -0.72 1.12
C VAL A 354 -15.36 0.37 1.38
#